data_f10290e1112a7a4ebe55f8524da11866
#
_entry.id   f10290e1112a7a4ebe55f8524da11866
#
_cell.length_a   1.000
_cell.length_b   1.000
_cell.length_c   1.000
_cell.angle_alpha   90.00
_cell.angle_beta   90.00
_cell.angle_gamma   90.00
#
_symmetry.space_group_name_H-M   'P 1'
#
loop_
_entity.id
_entity.type
_entity.pdbx_description
1 polymer ?
#
loop_
_entity_poly.entity_id
_entity_poly.type
_entity_poly.pdbx_seq_one_letter_code
_entity_poly.pdbx_strand_id
1 'polypeptide(L)'
;MKTKALYAGSFDPLTLGHLDIIERAAGIFDEMVVGVVVNLEKKTMFSFQERMEMIKEAVAHLPNVKVDMCDGLLADFVNDNGFNVVVRGLRGMSDFDSVLQLAQLHKYP
;
A
#
# COMPACT_ATOMS: atom_id res chain seq x y z
N MET A 1 -17.25 -11.10 5.67
CA MET A 1 -16.82 -9.69 5.80
C MET A 1 -15.69 -9.42 4.83
N LYS A 2 -15.82 -8.36 4.05
CA LYS A 2 -14.76 -8.00 3.10
C LYS A 2 -13.62 -7.33 3.83
N THR A 3 -12.40 -7.72 3.49
CA THR A 3 -11.19 -7.12 4.04
C THR A 3 -10.62 -6.12 3.06
N LYS A 4 -10.34 -4.92 3.56
CA LYS A 4 -9.76 -3.83 2.77
C LYS A 4 -8.43 -3.43 3.39
N ALA A 5 -7.36 -3.60 2.65
CA ALA A 5 -6.00 -3.35 3.13
C ALA A 5 -5.38 -2.14 2.44
N LEU A 6 -4.54 -1.43 3.18
CA LEU A 6 -3.77 -0.30 2.67
C LEU A 6 -2.28 -0.60 2.74
N TYR A 7 -1.59 -0.33 1.66
CA TYR A 7 -0.12 -0.33 1.64
C TYR A 7 0.33 1.07 1.24
N ALA A 8 0.83 1.82 2.20
CA ALA A 8 1.21 3.21 2.00
C ALA A 8 2.73 3.38 1.90
N GLY A 9 3.15 4.28 1.06
CA GLY A 9 4.56 4.60 0.90
C GLY A 9 4.77 5.70 -0.13
N SER A 10 6.01 6.14 -0.27
CA SER A 10 6.34 7.15 -1.27
C SER A 10 6.53 6.53 -2.66
N PHE A 11 6.99 5.28 -2.74
CA PHE A 11 7.18 4.55 -4.00
C PHE A 11 7.94 5.38 -5.03
N ASP A 12 9.16 5.74 -4.69
CA ASP A 12 9.97 6.68 -5.47
C ASP A 12 11.33 6.08 -5.87
N PRO A 13 11.35 5.14 -6.80
CA PRO A 13 10.23 4.53 -7.52
C PRO A 13 9.67 3.28 -6.83
N LEU A 14 8.62 2.70 -7.41
CA LEU A 14 8.16 1.36 -7.05
C LEU A 14 9.25 0.36 -7.40
N THR A 15 9.55 -0.55 -6.47
CA THR A 15 10.55 -1.61 -6.68
C THR A 15 9.88 -2.96 -6.83
N LEU A 16 10.67 -3.97 -7.24
CA LEU A 16 10.17 -5.34 -7.30
C LEU A 16 9.77 -5.86 -5.91
N GLY A 17 10.45 -5.40 -4.86
CA GLY A 17 10.08 -5.74 -3.49
C GLY A 17 8.70 -5.18 -3.11
N HIS A 18 8.42 -3.94 -3.49
CA HIS A 18 7.10 -3.36 -3.28
C HIS A 18 6.03 -4.14 -4.04
N LEU A 19 6.31 -4.47 -5.30
CA LEU A 19 5.35 -5.19 -6.12
C LEU A 19 5.07 -6.58 -5.57
N ASP A 20 6.09 -7.27 -5.06
CA ASP A 20 5.94 -8.58 -4.44
C ASP A 20 4.98 -8.51 -3.26
N ILE A 21 5.14 -7.51 -2.39
CA ILE A 21 4.24 -7.31 -1.24
C ILE A 21 2.81 -7.04 -1.72
N ILE A 22 2.65 -6.20 -2.73
CA ILE A 22 1.32 -5.88 -3.27
C ILE A 22 0.65 -7.13 -3.83
N GLU A 23 1.37 -7.93 -4.58
CA GLU A 23 0.83 -9.15 -5.18
C GLU A 23 0.42 -10.18 -4.13
N ARG A 24 1.26 -10.35 -3.10
CA ARG A 24 0.95 -11.27 -1.98
C ARG A 24 -0.25 -10.78 -1.18
N ALA A 25 -0.30 -9.48 -0.87
CA ALA A 25 -1.42 -8.89 -0.13
C ALA A 25 -2.71 -8.98 -0.93
N ALA A 26 -2.65 -8.77 -2.25
CA ALA A 26 -3.82 -8.89 -3.11
C ALA A 26 -4.42 -10.30 -3.09
N GLY A 27 -3.58 -11.31 -2.87
CA GLY A 27 -4.05 -12.70 -2.74
C GLY A 27 -4.64 -13.03 -1.37
N ILE A 28 -4.42 -12.18 -0.37
CA ILE A 28 -4.88 -12.41 1.01
C ILE A 28 -6.16 -11.62 1.29
N PHE A 29 -6.22 -10.37 0.86
CA PHE A 29 -7.32 -9.45 1.18
C PHE A 29 -8.27 -9.29 0.00
N ASP A 30 -9.52 -8.97 0.29
CA ASP A 30 -10.54 -8.78 -0.74
C ASP A 30 -10.27 -7.57 -1.61
N GLU A 31 -9.79 -6.51 -1.00
CA GLU A 31 -9.44 -5.26 -1.69
C GLU A 31 -8.10 -4.74 -1.15
N MET A 32 -7.24 -4.30 -2.05
CA MET A 32 -5.96 -3.74 -1.70
C MET A 32 -5.84 -2.35 -2.32
N VAL A 33 -5.47 -1.37 -1.50
CA VAL A 33 -5.22 0.00 -1.98
C VAL A 33 -3.75 0.34 -1.75
N VAL A 34 -3.08 0.76 -2.79
CA VAL A 34 -1.72 1.29 -2.71
C VAL A 34 -1.85 2.81 -2.55
N GLY A 35 -1.51 3.30 -1.36
CA GLY A 35 -1.60 4.72 -1.04
C GLY A 35 -0.28 5.42 -1.26
N VAL A 36 -0.20 6.27 -2.28
CA VAL A 36 1.01 7.02 -2.57
C VAL A 36 1.03 8.27 -1.71
N VAL A 37 2.00 8.34 -0.80
CA VAL A 37 2.11 9.43 0.17
C VAL A 37 2.64 10.68 -0.51
N VAL A 38 1.93 11.79 -0.30
CA VAL A 38 2.37 13.11 -0.75
C VAL A 38 3.09 13.79 0.41
N ASN A 39 4.37 14.07 0.24
CA ASN A 39 5.15 14.80 1.22
C ASN A 39 5.80 16.00 0.53
N LEU A 40 5.26 17.18 0.76
CA LEU A 40 5.72 18.41 0.10
C LEU A 40 7.11 18.83 0.55
N GLU A 41 7.56 18.40 1.72
CA GLU A 41 8.88 18.76 2.25
C GLU A 41 9.99 17.88 1.72
N LYS A 42 9.66 16.72 1.19
CA LYS A 42 10.65 15.76 0.71
C LYS A 42 10.81 15.89 -0.80
N LYS A 43 12.05 16.03 -1.25
CA LYS A 43 12.36 15.96 -2.68
C LYS A 43 12.30 14.51 -3.12
N THR A 44 11.50 14.24 -4.14
CA THR A 44 11.38 12.90 -4.70
C THR A 44 12.12 12.81 -6.02
N MET A 45 12.54 11.59 -6.39
CA MET A 45 13.20 11.31 -7.65
C MET A 45 12.23 11.48 -8.82
N PHE A 46 10.99 11.05 -8.61
CA PHE A 46 9.92 11.14 -9.61
C PHE A 46 8.79 12.02 -9.09
N SER A 47 8.10 12.69 -9.99
CA SER A 47 6.93 13.48 -9.62
C SER A 47 5.82 12.56 -9.07
N PHE A 48 4.88 13.15 -8.35
CA PHE A 48 3.74 12.41 -7.84
C PHE A 48 2.98 11.69 -8.98
N GLN A 49 2.75 12.43 -10.07
CA GLN A 49 2.04 11.88 -11.24
C GLN A 49 2.78 10.70 -11.86
N GLU A 50 4.09 10.82 -12.00
CA GLU A 50 4.92 9.74 -12.53
C GLU A 50 4.87 8.50 -11.65
N ARG A 51 4.93 8.70 -10.34
CA ARG A 51 4.86 7.58 -9.38
C ARG A 51 3.51 6.88 -9.45
N MET A 52 2.42 7.64 -9.51
CA MET A 52 1.08 7.08 -9.64
C MET A 52 0.93 6.24 -10.91
N GLU A 53 1.43 6.74 -12.03
CA GLU A 53 1.33 6.04 -13.31
C GLU A 53 2.15 4.75 -13.33
N MET A 54 3.36 4.79 -12.78
CA MET A 54 4.21 3.60 -12.68
C MET A 54 3.54 2.50 -11.87
N ILE A 55 2.91 2.86 -10.75
CA ILE A 55 2.22 1.89 -9.91
C ILE A 55 1.00 1.33 -10.61
N LYS A 56 0.21 2.20 -11.24
CA LYS A 56 -0.99 1.76 -11.97
C LYS A 56 -0.67 0.75 -13.06
N GLU A 57 0.41 0.97 -13.79
CA GLU A 57 0.85 0.03 -14.82
C GLU A 57 1.30 -1.30 -14.20
N ALA A 58 2.06 -1.22 -13.12
CA ALA A 58 2.62 -2.41 -12.47
C ALA A 58 1.54 -3.31 -11.86
N VAL A 59 0.42 -2.75 -11.41
CA VAL A 59 -0.65 -3.50 -10.76
C VAL A 59 -1.87 -3.74 -11.66
N ALA A 60 -1.76 -3.38 -12.95
CA ALA A 60 -2.88 -3.50 -13.87
C ALA A 60 -3.43 -4.92 -14.01
N HIS A 61 -2.60 -5.94 -13.74
CA HIS A 61 -3.00 -7.34 -13.78
C HIS A 61 -3.69 -7.82 -12.49
N LEU A 62 -3.83 -6.95 -11.48
CA LEU A 62 -4.43 -7.29 -10.20
C LEU A 62 -5.79 -6.58 -10.08
N PRO A 63 -6.90 -7.30 -10.32
CA PRO A 63 -8.21 -6.65 -10.41
C PRO A 63 -8.73 -6.07 -9.09
N ASN A 64 -8.23 -6.55 -7.96
CA ASN A 64 -8.65 -6.06 -6.64
C ASN A 64 -7.71 -5.02 -6.04
N VAL A 65 -6.75 -4.53 -6.83
CA VAL A 65 -5.79 -3.51 -6.38
C VAL A 65 -6.13 -2.16 -7.01
N LYS A 66 -6.21 -1.14 -6.16
CA LYS A 66 -6.42 0.25 -6.58
C LYS A 66 -5.25 1.09 -6.12
N VAL A 67 -5.01 2.19 -6.82
CA VAL A 67 -3.95 3.14 -6.46
C VAL A 67 -4.60 4.47 -6.14
N ASP A 68 -4.24 5.05 -5.00
CA ASP A 68 -4.83 6.30 -4.54
C ASP A 68 -3.77 7.20 -3.93
N MET A 69 -4.11 8.47 -3.79
CA MET A 69 -3.26 9.46 -3.13
C MET A 69 -3.53 9.42 -1.63
N CYS A 70 -2.46 9.31 -0.85
CA CYS A 70 -2.55 9.38 0.61
C CYS A 70 -2.02 10.75 1.03
N ASP A 71 -2.92 11.68 1.32
CA ASP A 71 -2.60 13.05 1.72
C ASP A 71 -2.92 13.23 3.20
N GLY A 72 -2.03 13.95 3.90
CA GLY A 72 -2.20 14.22 5.33
C GLY A 72 -1.71 13.08 6.21
N LEU A 73 -2.34 12.91 7.38
CA LEU A 73 -1.96 11.89 8.33
C LEU A 73 -2.46 10.52 7.90
N LEU A 74 -1.58 9.54 8.00
CA LEU A 74 -1.93 8.16 7.64
C LEU A 74 -3.12 7.64 8.44
N ALA A 75 -3.17 7.95 9.74
CA ALA A 75 -4.27 7.51 10.60
C ALA A 75 -5.62 8.05 10.12
N ASP A 76 -5.66 9.30 9.69
CA ASP A 76 -6.89 9.91 9.16
C ASP A 76 -7.31 9.24 7.86
N PHE A 77 -6.35 8.98 6.99
CA PHE A 77 -6.61 8.29 5.72
C PHE A 77 -7.20 6.90 5.94
N VAL A 78 -6.64 6.17 6.90
CA VAL A 78 -7.15 4.83 7.26
C VAL A 78 -8.58 4.91 7.77
N ASN A 79 -8.85 5.83 8.68
CA ASN A 79 -10.19 5.98 9.27
C ASN A 79 -11.23 6.45 8.26
N ASP A 80 -10.86 7.43 7.43
CA ASP A 80 -11.79 8.04 6.48
C ASP A 80 -12.18 7.10 5.34
N ASN A 81 -11.30 6.15 5.00
CA ASN A 81 -11.51 5.25 3.88
C ASN A 81 -11.91 3.82 4.28
N GLY A 82 -12.06 3.58 5.57
CA GLY A 82 -12.58 2.29 6.06
C GLY A 82 -11.67 1.10 5.87
N PHE A 83 -10.36 1.30 5.99
CA PHE A 83 -9.41 0.20 5.92
C PHE A 83 -9.44 -0.66 7.17
N ASN A 84 -9.41 -1.98 6.99
CA ASN A 84 -9.33 -2.93 8.09
C ASN A 84 -7.90 -3.22 8.50
N VAL A 85 -6.96 -3.11 7.57
CA VAL A 85 -5.59 -3.56 7.71
C VAL A 85 -4.64 -2.56 7.09
N VAL A 86 -3.50 -2.33 7.72
CA VAL A 86 -2.38 -1.59 7.12
C VAL A 86 -1.23 -2.58 6.95
N VAL A 87 -0.75 -2.69 5.71
CA VAL A 87 0.32 -3.61 5.35
C VAL A 87 1.64 -2.86 5.35
N ARG A 88 2.69 -3.50 5.85
CA ARG A 88 4.05 -2.97 5.82
C ARG A 88 5.03 -4.08 5.50
N GLY A 89 6.05 -3.77 4.71
CA GLY A 89 7.17 -4.68 4.52
C GLY A 89 8.21 -4.43 5.59
N LEU A 90 8.76 -5.48 6.18
CA LEU A 90 9.80 -5.37 7.18
C LEU A 90 11.10 -5.93 6.61
N ARG A 91 12.15 -5.14 6.74
CA ARG A 91 13.47 -5.53 6.26
C ARG A 91 14.00 -6.72 7.05
N GLY A 92 14.56 -7.71 6.36
CA GLY A 92 15.15 -8.88 7.00
C GLY A 92 14.18 -9.99 7.34
N MET A 93 12.89 -9.80 7.07
CA MET A 93 11.87 -10.82 7.24
C MET A 93 11.33 -11.23 5.87
N SER A 94 10.72 -12.42 5.78
CA SER A 94 10.00 -12.75 4.57
C SER A 94 8.82 -11.78 4.43
N ASP A 95 8.62 -11.23 3.25
CA ASP A 95 7.56 -10.23 3.04
C ASP A 95 6.18 -10.80 3.35
N PHE A 96 5.98 -12.07 3.07
CA PHE A 96 4.72 -12.75 3.36
C PHE A 96 4.44 -12.77 4.87
N ASP A 97 5.43 -13.15 5.68
CA ASP A 97 5.30 -13.18 7.13
C ASP A 97 5.06 -11.78 7.69
N SER A 98 5.73 -10.77 7.14
CA SER A 98 5.55 -9.38 7.54
C SER A 98 4.11 -8.92 7.30
N VAL A 99 3.55 -9.27 6.16
CA VAL A 99 2.17 -8.93 5.82
C VAL A 99 1.21 -9.53 6.84
N LEU A 100 1.36 -10.82 7.17
CA LEU A 100 0.46 -11.49 8.10
C LEU A 100 0.56 -10.91 9.51
N GLN A 101 1.78 -10.66 10.00
CA GLN A 101 1.99 -10.13 11.34
C GLN A 101 1.37 -8.74 11.50
N LEU A 102 1.62 -7.86 10.55
CA LEU A 102 1.13 -6.48 10.64
C LEU A 102 -0.37 -6.39 10.38
N ALA A 103 -0.92 -7.28 9.59
CA ALA A 103 -2.35 -7.36 9.38
C ALA A 103 -3.10 -7.58 10.70
N GLN A 104 -2.57 -8.41 11.59
CA GLN A 104 -3.18 -8.67 12.89
C GLN A 104 -3.11 -7.45 13.81
N LEU A 105 -2.02 -6.69 13.76
CA LEU A 105 -1.84 -5.52 14.62
C LEU A 105 -2.78 -4.38 14.28
N HIS A 106 -3.21 -4.28 13.05
CA HIS A 106 -4.08 -3.21 12.57
C HIS A 106 -5.51 -3.65 12.30
N LYS A 107 -5.87 -4.82 12.82
CA LYS A 107 -7.21 -5.33 12.66
C LYS A 107 -8.13 -4.64 13.67
N TYR A 108 -9.19 -4.00 13.18
CA TYR A 108 -10.19 -3.38 14.02
C TYR A 108 -11.38 -4.31 14.19
N PRO A 109 -11.95 -4.36 15.39
CA PRO A 109 -13.16 -5.14 15.62
C PRO A 109 -14.36 -4.57 14.89
#